data_c04aac89dc66ae17c1c394652be2adaa
#
_entry.id   c04aac89dc66ae17c1c394652be2adaa
#
_cell.length_a   1.000
_cell.length_b   1.000
_cell.length_c   1.000
_cell.angle_alpha   90.00
_cell.angle_beta   90.00
_cell.angle_gamma   90.00
#
_symmetry.space_group_name_H-M   'P 1'
#
loop_
_entity.id
_entity.type
_entity.pdbx_description
1 polymer ?
#
loop_
_entity_poly.entity_id
_entity_poly.type
_entity_poly.pdbx_seq_one_letter_code
_entity_poly.pdbx_strand_id
1 'polypeptide(L)'
;MPDLNRLSRRLILRDHIEAGAIRSFTQDSGWTFLGDIARDPERGVFYEAKWESGDGGSVHYVVDEFADVHYMVVANEDPEAAEEVRSRIEGTLAVWTVDDMLDDCYVHVYPAGWAKSLLRLGAGAPLEAVEAVVAHVVFSSEHQDTAVRRAAVRAMAYAAWPEFKEALARLAHTDEDPHIAWEAGRVLEELEKAG
;
A
#
# COMPACT_ATOMS: atom_id res chain seq x y z
N MET A 1 4.31 14.58 11.36
CA MET A 1 3.95 13.65 10.29
C MET A 1 3.92 14.44 9.00
N PRO A 2 4.49 13.97 7.87
CA PRO A 2 4.27 14.64 6.60
C PRO A 2 2.77 14.62 6.30
N ASP A 3 2.28 15.72 5.76
CA ASP A 3 0.88 15.94 5.43
C ASP A 3 0.46 14.91 4.36
N LEU A 4 -0.38 13.92 4.72
CA LEU A 4 -0.81 12.83 3.85
C LEU A 4 -1.52 13.33 2.57
N ASN A 5 -1.97 14.59 2.56
CA ASN A 5 -2.60 15.23 1.41
C ASN A 5 -1.63 15.56 0.26
N ARG A 6 -0.34 15.29 0.41
CA ARG A 6 0.72 15.60 -0.57
C ARG A 6 1.43 14.38 -1.13
N LEU A 7 1.02 13.18 -0.75
CA LEU A 7 1.60 11.93 -1.22
C LEU A 7 0.74 11.34 -2.34
N SER A 8 1.40 10.81 -3.38
CA SER A 8 0.72 9.97 -4.36
C SER A 8 0.27 8.64 -3.75
N ARG A 9 -0.56 7.88 -4.47
CA ARG A 9 -0.73 6.46 -4.16
C ARG A 9 0.64 5.75 -4.15
N ARG A 10 0.75 4.61 -3.45
CA ARG A 10 1.92 3.75 -3.52
C ARG A 10 1.94 3.04 -4.88
N LEU A 11 3.02 3.23 -5.62
CA LEU A 11 3.26 2.57 -6.91
C LEU A 11 3.95 1.23 -6.62
N ILE A 12 3.17 0.18 -6.46
CA ILE A 12 3.71 -1.16 -6.15
C ILE A 12 4.50 -1.67 -7.34
N LEU A 13 5.77 -1.96 -7.13
CA LEU A 13 6.64 -2.50 -8.17
C LEU A 13 6.43 -4.01 -8.31
N ARG A 14 6.63 -4.54 -9.54
CA ARG A 14 6.61 -5.98 -9.76
C ARG A 14 7.79 -6.64 -9.05
N ASP A 15 7.61 -7.86 -8.56
CA ASP A 15 8.56 -8.61 -7.71
C ASP A 15 9.96 -8.78 -8.35
N HIS A 16 10.06 -8.71 -9.69
CA HIS A 16 11.32 -8.82 -10.42
C HIS A 16 12.13 -7.51 -10.52
N ILE A 17 11.58 -6.38 -10.04
CA ILE A 17 12.29 -5.09 -10.03
C ILE A 17 13.24 -5.05 -8.83
N GLU A 18 14.53 -5.14 -9.13
CA GLU A 18 15.57 -5.13 -8.10
C GLU A 18 16.04 -3.71 -7.75
N ALA A 19 16.67 -3.54 -6.60
CA ALA A 19 17.20 -2.26 -6.14
C ALA A 19 18.21 -1.63 -7.12
N GLY A 20 18.90 -2.44 -7.94
CA GLY A 20 19.77 -1.97 -9.02
C GLY A 20 19.02 -1.21 -10.10
N ALA A 21 17.84 -1.71 -10.50
CA ALA A 21 17.00 -1.06 -11.50
C ALA A 21 16.48 0.30 -10.97
N ILE A 22 16.13 0.37 -9.67
CA ILE A 22 15.71 1.63 -9.03
C ILE A 22 16.83 2.67 -9.09
N ARG A 23 18.06 2.27 -8.74
CA ARG A 23 19.21 3.19 -8.76
C ARG A 23 19.50 3.70 -10.18
N SER A 24 19.50 2.82 -11.18
CA SER A 24 19.69 3.21 -12.57
C SER A 24 18.59 4.18 -13.01
N PHE A 25 17.33 3.86 -12.74
CA PHE A 25 16.20 4.72 -13.08
C PHE A 25 16.29 6.11 -12.45
N THR A 26 16.60 6.20 -11.15
CA THR A 26 16.71 7.50 -10.44
C THR A 26 17.91 8.33 -10.94
N GLN A 27 19.00 7.65 -11.29
CA GLN A 27 20.18 8.28 -11.89
C GLN A 27 19.90 8.80 -13.30
N ASP A 28 19.27 8.01 -14.15
CA ASP A 28 18.88 8.38 -15.53
C ASP A 28 17.83 9.50 -15.53
N SER A 29 17.00 9.58 -14.49
CA SER A 29 16.04 10.66 -14.26
C SER A 29 16.71 11.95 -13.77
N GLY A 30 18.00 11.94 -13.43
CA GLY A 30 18.72 13.08 -12.90
C GLY A 30 18.34 13.46 -11.47
N TRP A 31 17.75 12.55 -10.71
CA TRP A 31 17.32 12.81 -9.34
C TRP A 31 18.47 12.77 -8.36
N THR A 32 18.45 13.69 -7.39
CA THR A 32 19.48 13.80 -6.36
C THR A 32 19.17 12.90 -5.18
N PHE A 33 20.07 11.95 -4.88
CA PHE A 33 19.91 11.10 -3.70
C PHE A 33 20.05 11.91 -2.40
N LEU A 34 19.06 11.81 -1.52
CA LEU A 34 19.01 12.54 -0.25
C LEU A 34 19.41 11.68 0.96
N GLY A 35 19.45 10.38 0.80
CA GLY A 35 19.80 9.44 1.86
C GLY A 35 18.82 8.27 1.95
N ASP A 36 19.10 7.37 2.89
CA ASP A 36 18.25 6.22 3.22
C ASP A 36 18.12 6.04 4.73
N ILE A 37 17.03 5.38 5.11
CA ILE A 37 16.73 4.92 6.45
C ILE A 37 16.86 3.40 6.44
N ALA A 38 17.78 2.87 7.24
CA ALA A 38 17.93 1.44 7.40
C ALA A 38 16.70 0.83 8.09
N ARG A 39 16.34 -0.39 7.67
CA ARG A 39 15.25 -1.12 8.34
C ARG A 39 15.55 -1.32 9.83
N ASP A 40 14.52 -1.20 10.65
CA ASP A 40 14.54 -1.55 12.07
C ASP A 40 13.23 -2.27 12.43
N PRO A 41 13.19 -3.61 12.30
CA PRO A 41 11.97 -4.39 12.57
C PRO A 41 11.49 -4.30 14.01
N GLU A 42 12.39 -4.08 14.97
CA GLU A 42 12.04 -3.95 16.39
C GLU A 42 11.23 -2.67 16.65
N ARG A 43 11.46 -1.64 15.84
CA ARG A 43 10.79 -0.35 15.90
C ARG A 43 9.72 -0.17 14.83
N GLY A 44 9.46 -1.19 14.01
CA GLY A 44 8.50 -1.14 12.90
C GLY A 44 8.92 -0.18 11.79
N VAL A 45 10.24 0.01 11.59
CA VAL A 45 10.78 0.90 10.56
C VAL A 45 11.15 0.07 9.33
N PHE A 46 10.54 0.40 8.19
CA PHE A 46 10.89 -0.16 6.90
C PHE A 46 12.16 0.47 6.32
N TYR A 47 12.83 -0.24 5.40
CA TYR A 47 13.86 0.39 4.59
C TYR A 47 13.22 1.44 3.68
N GLU A 48 13.80 2.64 3.67
CA GLU A 48 13.36 3.73 2.81
C GLU A 48 14.57 4.44 2.21
N ALA A 49 14.56 4.68 0.90
CA ALA A 49 15.53 5.53 0.20
C ALA A 49 14.79 6.71 -0.43
N LYS A 50 15.39 7.88 -0.39
CA LYS A 50 14.77 9.14 -0.80
C LYS A 50 15.62 9.90 -1.82
N TRP A 51 14.95 10.47 -2.83
CA TRP A 51 15.53 11.36 -3.82
C TRP A 51 14.73 12.64 -3.95
N GLU A 52 15.40 13.72 -4.33
CA GLU A 52 14.78 14.97 -4.80
C GLU A 52 14.50 14.84 -6.30
N SER A 53 13.26 15.11 -6.74
CA SER A 53 12.81 14.95 -8.12
C SER A 53 12.98 16.20 -9.02
N GLY A 54 13.62 17.26 -8.49
CA GLY A 54 13.97 18.46 -9.25
C GLY A 54 13.03 19.65 -9.03
N ASP A 55 11.74 19.45 -8.84
CA ASP A 55 10.72 20.52 -8.73
C ASP A 55 10.28 20.76 -7.28
N GLY A 56 11.18 20.59 -6.33
CA GLY A 56 10.90 20.71 -4.89
C GLY A 56 10.14 19.50 -4.32
N GLY A 57 9.86 18.49 -5.15
CA GLY A 57 9.27 17.24 -4.74
C GLY A 57 10.30 16.20 -4.34
N SER A 58 9.84 15.11 -3.77
CA SER A 58 10.67 13.95 -3.46
C SER A 58 10.01 12.65 -3.86
N VAL A 59 10.86 11.65 -4.14
CA VAL A 59 10.46 10.29 -4.43
C VAL A 59 11.06 9.38 -3.37
N HIS A 60 10.22 8.50 -2.83
CA HIS A 60 10.60 7.56 -1.79
C HIS A 60 10.44 6.14 -2.33
N TYR A 61 11.46 5.33 -2.18
CA TYR A 61 11.40 3.88 -2.40
C TYR A 61 11.36 3.19 -1.05
N VAL A 62 10.35 2.39 -0.82
CA VAL A 62 10.10 1.71 0.45
C VAL A 62 10.04 0.21 0.22
N VAL A 63 10.67 -0.56 1.11
CA VAL A 63 10.52 -2.02 1.20
C VAL A 63 9.66 -2.31 2.41
N ASP A 64 8.41 -2.66 2.18
CA ASP A 64 7.41 -3.00 3.18
C ASP A 64 7.40 -4.52 3.39
N GLU A 65 8.13 -4.98 4.41
CA GLU A 65 8.23 -6.40 4.73
C GLU A 65 6.93 -6.95 5.34
N PHE A 66 6.04 -6.08 5.80
CA PHE A 66 4.79 -6.51 6.39
C PHE A 66 3.77 -6.92 5.32
N ALA A 67 3.69 -6.16 4.24
CA ALA A 67 2.87 -6.52 3.08
C ALA A 67 3.62 -7.38 2.05
N ASP A 68 4.93 -7.63 2.26
CA ASP A 68 5.83 -8.31 1.33
C ASP A 68 5.79 -7.65 -0.07
N VAL A 69 5.90 -6.34 -0.08
CA VAL A 69 5.92 -5.52 -1.30
C VAL A 69 7.02 -4.45 -1.24
N HIS A 70 7.39 -3.94 -2.38
CA HIS A 70 8.18 -2.73 -2.47
C HIS A 70 7.50 -1.72 -3.42
N TYR A 71 7.61 -0.45 -3.11
CA TYR A 71 6.88 0.57 -3.84
C TYR A 71 7.62 1.89 -3.88
N MET A 72 7.18 2.75 -4.79
CA MET A 72 7.57 4.15 -4.83
C MET A 72 6.39 5.06 -4.47
N VAL A 73 6.70 6.17 -3.80
CA VAL A 73 5.74 7.24 -3.47
C VAL A 73 6.32 8.55 -3.92
N VAL A 74 5.50 9.38 -4.56
CA VAL A 74 5.84 10.74 -4.95
C VAL A 74 5.23 11.70 -3.94
N ALA A 75 6.03 12.62 -3.42
CA ALA A 75 5.60 13.71 -2.55
C ALA A 75 5.92 15.03 -3.24
N ASN A 76 4.90 15.78 -3.63
CA ASN A 76 5.03 17.11 -4.22
C ASN A 76 3.82 17.96 -3.83
N GLU A 77 4.03 19.27 -3.63
CA GLU A 77 2.96 20.22 -3.38
C GLU A 77 2.20 20.60 -4.65
N ASP A 78 2.87 20.51 -5.81
CA ASP A 78 2.28 20.69 -7.12
C ASP A 78 1.74 19.38 -7.67
N PRO A 79 0.41 19.24 -7.86
CA PRO A 79 -0.19 18.02 -8.37
C PRO A 79 0.23 17.69 -9.81
N GLU A 80 0.51 18.69 -10.65
CA GLU A 80 0.92 18.47 -12.04
C GLU A 80 2.34 17.88 -12.08
N ALA A 81 3.26 18.45 -11.28
CA ALA A 81 4.61 17.93 -11.13
C ALA A 81 4.62 16.52 -10.50
N ALA A 82 3.77 16.27 -9.50
CA ALA A 82 3.59 14.93 -8.92
C ALA A 82 3.15 13.91 -9.97
N GLU A 83 2.19 14.28 -10.83
CA GLU A 83 1.67 13.43 -11.88
C GLU A 83 2.71 13.14 -12.96
N GLU A 84 3.53 14.13 -13.34
CA GLU A 84 4.62 13.94 -14.30
C GLU A 84 5.64 12.91 -13.78
N VAL A 85 6.07 13.06 -12.52
CA VAL A 85 7.00 12.13 -11.87
C VAL A 85 6.38 10.73 -11.77
N ARG A 86 5.11 10.61 -11.38
CA ARG A 86 4.37 9.36 -11.32
C ARG A 86 4.33 8.66 -12.69
N SER A 87 3.94 9.40 -13.73
CA SER A 87 3.86 8.89 -15.10
C SER A 87 5.21 8.40 -15.61
N ARG A 88 6.31 9.08 -15.24
CA ARG A 88 7.68 8.65 -15.58
C ARG A 88 8.03 7.33 -14.90
N ILE A 89 7.68 7.15 -13.63
CA ILE A 89 7.88 5.89 -12.91
C ILE A 89 7.10 4.78 -13.59
N GLU A 90 5.81 4.96 -13.82
CA GLU A 90 4.92 3.96 -14.45
C GLU A 90 5.31 3.64 -15.90
N GLY A 91 5.86 4.60 -16.63
CA GLY A 91 6.32 4.40 -18.01
C GLY A 91 7.65 3.67 -18.13
N THR A 92 8.43 3.58 -17.04
CA THR A 92 9.79 3.01 -17.07
C THR A 92 9.92 1.75 -16.22
N LEU A 93 9.31 1.73 -15.04
CA LEU A 93 9.35 0.59 -14.15
C LEU A 93 8.06 -0.23 -14.27
N ALA A 94 8.18 -1.55 -14.14
CA ALA A 94 7.02 -2.42 -14.12
C ALA A 94 6.26 -2.27 -12.79
N VAL A 95 5.14 -1.53 -12.83
CA VAL A 95 4.26 -1.26 -11.70
C VAL A 95 3.01 -2.13 -11.80
N TRP A 96 2.47 -2.56 -10.65
CA TRP A 96 1.17 -3.19 -10.58
C TRP A 96 0.07 -2.13 -10.75
N THR A 97 -0.84 -2.35 -11.71
CA THR A 97 -2.09 -1.58 -11.77
C THR A 97 -3.09 -2.08 -10.73
N VAL A 98 -4.14 -1.31 -10.45
CA VAL A 98 -5.22 -1.74 -9.55
C VAL A 98 -5.91 -2.99 -10.08
N ASP A 99 -6.16 -3.02 -11.40
CA ASP A 99 -6.79 -4.16 -12.07
C ASP A 99 -5.92 -5.42 -11.97
N ASP A 100 -4.60 -5.30 -12.24
CA ASP A 100 -3.67 -6.42 -12.09
C ASP A 100 -3.65 -6.98 -10.65
N MET A 101 -3.68 -6.09 -9.64
CA MET A 101 -3.70 -6.52 -8.22
C MET A 101 -5.01 -7.19 -7.84
N LEU A 102 -6.13 -6.71 -8.38
CA LEU A 102 -7.44 -7.30 -8.17
C LEU A 102 -7.53 -8.66 -8.86
N ASP A 103 -7.06 -8.76 -10.11
CA ASP A 103 -6.99 -10.03 -10.84
C ASP A 103 -6.11 -11.06 -10.12
N ASP A 104 -4.97 -10.63 -9.56
CA ASP A 104 -4.10 -11.48 -8.75
C ASP A 104 -4.84 -12.10 -7.55
N CYS A 105 -5.78 -11.38 -6.94
CA CYS A 105 -6.61 -11.93 -5.87
C CYS A 105 -7.51 -13.09 -6.33
N TYR A 106 -7.98 -13.07 -7.58
CA TYR A 106 -8.87 -14.10 -8.12
C TYR A 106 -8.16 -15.38 -8.59
N VAL A 107 -6.85 -15.33 -8.83
CA VAL A 107 -6.11 -16.52 -9.29
C VAL A 107 -5.65 -17.42 -8.15
N HIS A 108 -5.67 -16.93 -6.91
CA HIS A 108 -5.22 -17.68 -5.74
C HIS A 108 -6.35 -18.49 -5.12
N VAL A 109 -6.22 -19.83 -5.17
CA VAL A 109 -7.13 -20.79 -4.53
C VAL A 109 -6.74 -21.15 -3.10
N TYR A 110 -5.49 -20.89 -2.71
CA TYR A 110 -4.98 -21.21 -1.37
C TYR A 110 -4.92 -19.95 -0.49
N PRO A 111 -5.27 -20.07 0.81
CA PRO A 111 -5.35 -18.94 1.73
C PRO A 111 -4.09 -18.08 1.79
N ALA A 112 -2.90 -18.70 1.78
CA ALA A 112 -1.64 -17.96 1.84
C ALA A 112 -1.41 -17.04 0.63
N GLY A 113 -1.71 -17.52 -0.59
CA GLY A 113 -1.62 -16.71 -1.80
C GLY A 113 -2.65 -15.59 -1.79
N TRP A 114 -3.90 -15.91 -1.42
CA TRP A 114 -4.98 -14.93 -1.31
C TRP A 114 -4.64 -13.82 -0.30
N ALA A 115 -4.15 -14.20 0.90
CA ALA A 115 -3.74 -13.24 1.91
C ALA A 115 -2.61 -12.30 1.40
N LYS A 116 -1.63 -12.85 0.68
CA LYS A 116 -0.55 -12.04 0.07
C LYS A 116 -1.10 -11.05 -0.96
N SER A 117 -1.99 -11.49 -1.86
CA SER A 117 -2.60 -10.62 -2.86
C SER A 117 -3.46 -9.52 -2.24
N LEU A 118 -4.20 -9.81 -1.17
CA LEU A 118 -4.97 -8.81 -0.42
C LEU A 118 -4.08 -7.74 0.20
N LEU A 119 -2.95 -8.11 0.78
CA LEU A 119 -1.99 -7.14 1.34
C LEU A 119 -1.42 -6.23 0.25
N ARG A 120 -1.05 -6.80 -0.91
CA ARG A 120 -0.61 -6.05 -2.09
C ARG A 120 -1.70 -5.09 -2.56
N LEU A 121 -2.94 -5.57 -2.71
CA LEU A 121 -4.09 -4.77 -3.14
C LEU A 121 -4.35 -3.59 -2.21
N GLY A 122 -4.34 -3.84 -0.89
CA GLY A 122 -4.49 -2.79 0.11
C GLY A 122 -3.34 -1.77 0.09
N ALA A 123 -2.09 -2.26 0.03
CA ALA A 123 -0.92 -1.40 -0.01
C ALA A 123 -0.90 -0.50 -1.26
N GLY A 124 -1.33 -1.02 -2.42
CA GLY A 124 -1.38 -0.30 -3.70
C GLY A 124 -2.71 0.40 -3.99
N ALA A 125 -3.64 0.41 -3.04
CA ALA A 125 -4.94 1.05 -3.19
C ALA A 125 -4.78 2.54 -3.57
N PRO A 126 -5.59 3.04 -4.51
CA PRO A 126 -5.61 4.47 -4.85
C PRO A 126 -6.13 5.31 -3.68
N LEU A 127 -5.96 6.64 -3.78
CA LEU A 127 -6.41 7.56 -2.73
C LEU A 127 -7.95 7.61 -2.61
N GLU A 128 -8.64 7.40 -3.74
CA GLU A 128 -10.11 7.32 -3.78
C GLU A 128 -10.56 5.87 -3.83
N ALA A 129 -11.66 5.57 -3.16
CA ALA A 129 -12.19 4.22 -3.09
C ALA A 129 -12.64 3.70 -4.47
N VAL A 130 -12.25 2.46 -4.77
CA VAL A 130 -12.66 1.73 -5.96
C VAL A 130 -13.65 0.64 -5.54
N GLU A 131 -14.87 0.71 -6.05
CA GLU A 131 -15.98 -0.17 -5.65
C GLU A 131 -15.63 -1.66 -5.72
N ALA A 132 -14.98 -2.10 -6.80
CA ALA A 132 -14.58 -3.49 -6.98
C ALA A 132 -13.56 -3.95 -5.92
N VAL A 133 -12.63 -3.07 -5.53
CA VAL A 133 -11.65 -3.34 -4.46
C VAL A 133 -12.34 -3.42 -3.11
N VAL A 134 -13.24 -2.46 -2.81
CA VAL A 134 -14.03 -2.48 -1.57
C VAL A 134 -14.82 -3.78 -1.46
N ALA A 135 -15.55 -4.14 -2.52
CA ALA A 135 -16.37 -5.37 -2.54
C ALA A 135 -15.51 -6.62 -2.32
N HIS A 136 -14.33 -6.72 -2.97
CA HIS A 136 -13.46 -7.88 -2.84
C HIS A 136 -12.84 -7.98 -1.45
N VAL A 137 -12.36 -6.88 -0.87
CA VAL A 137 -11.76 -6.86 0.47
C VAL A 137 -12.81 -7.18 1.54
N VAL A 138 -14.04 -6.62 1.43
CA VAL A 138 -15.14 -6.93 2.34
C VAL A 138 -15.54 -8.40 2.22
N PHE A 139 -15.68 -8.94 1.01
CA PHE A 139 -15.94 -10.38 0.80
C PHE A 139 -14.86 -11.25 1.45
N SER A 140 -13.58 -10.89 1.28
CA SER A 140 -12.45 -11.63 1.87
C SER A 140 -12.43 -11.58 3.40
N SER A 141 -13.00 -10.54 4.00
CA SER A 141 -13.09 -10.40 5.45
C SER A 141 -14.08 -11.38 6.10
N GLU A 142 -14.89 -12.08 5.31
CA GLU A 142 -15.83 -13.12 5.74
C GLU A 142 -15.31 -14.55 5.44
N HIS A 143 -14.07 -14.67 4.98
CA HIS A 143 -13.49 -15.96 4.62
C HIS A 143 -13.31 -16.87 5.86
N GLN A 144 -13.49 -18.18 5.68
CA GLN A 144 -13.34 -19.17 6.76
C GLN A 144 -11.90 -19.23 7.33
N ASP A 145 -10.89 -18.95 6.50
CA ASP A 145 -9.48 -18.98 6.91
C ASP A 145 -9.09 -17.64 7.60
N THR A 146 -8.57 -17.76 8.80
CA THR A 146 -8.13 -16.64 9.65
C THR A 146 -7.08 -15.75 8.99
N ALA A 147 -6.14 -16.35 8.22
CA ALA A 147 -5.08 -15.58 7.56
C ALA A 147 -5.66 -14.66 6.47
N VAL A 148 -6.70 -15.10 5.76
CA VAL A 148 -7.39 -14.29 4.74
C VAL A 148 -8.17 -13.16 5.40
N ARG A 149 -8.96 -13.44 6.46
CA ARG A 149 -9.69 -12.39 7.19
C ARG A 149 -8.75 -11.34 7.76
N ARG A 150 -7.65 -11.78 8.37
CA ARG A 150 -6.64 -10.87 8.91
C ARG A 150 -5.98 -10.02 7.83
N ALA A 151 -5.65 -10.60 6.67
CA ALA A 151 -5.11 -9.86 5.53
C ALA A 151 -6.13 -8.83 4.99
N ALA A 152 -7.42 -9.16 4.99
CA ALA A 152 -8.47 -8.20 4.62
C ALA A 152 -8.53 -6.99 5.57
N VAL A 153 -8.49 -7.20 6.89
CA VAL A 153 -8.44 -6.10 7.88
C VAL A 153 -7.21 -5.21 7.65
N ARG A 154 -6.06 -5.80 7.36
CA ARG A 154 -4.83 -5.07 7.08
C ARG A 154 -4.87 -4.33 5.74
N ALA A 155 -5.50 -4.93 4.71
CA ALA A 155 -5.76 -4.24 3.44
C ALA A 155 -6.66 -3.01 3.65
N MET A 156 -7.69 -3.11 4.49
CA MET A 156 -8.53 -1.97 4.89
C MET A 156 -7.72 -0.88 5.59
N ALA A 157 -6.76 -1.27 6.46
CA ALA A 157 -5.87 -0.32 7.14
C ALA A 157 -4.92 0.40 6.17
N TYR A 158 -4.40 -0.30 5.15
CA TYR A 158 -3.54 0.29 4.13
C TYR A 158 -4.28 1.28 3.22
N ALA A 159 -5.47 0.91 2.77
CA ALA A 159 -6.29 1.75 1.90
C ALA A 159 -6.92 2.92 2.67
N ALA A 160 -7.23 2.72 3.94
CA ALA A 160 -7.81 3.71 4.85
C ALA A 160 -9.08 4.40 4.34
N TRP A 161 -9.91 3.67 3.57
CA TRP A 161 -11.14 4.22 2.99
C TRP A 161 -12.30 4.19 3.98
N PRO A 162 -13.14 5.25 4.05
CA PRO A 162 -14.32 5.30 4.91
C PRO A 162 -15.33 4.18 4.66
N GLU A 163 -15.37 3.64 3.42
CA GLU A 163 -16.24 2.56 2.98
C GLU A 163 -16.03 1.25 3.77
N PHE A 164 -14.90 1.11 4.44
CA PHE A 164 -14.61 -0.07 5.26
C PHE A 164 -15.14 0.02 6.70
N LYS A 165 -15.64 1.18 7.15
CA LYS A 165 -16.06 1.37 8.55
C LYS A 165 -17.10 0.35 9.02
N GLU A 166 -18.10 0.05 8.18
CA GLU A 166 -19.15 -0.94 8.53
C GLU A 166 -18.58 -2.35 8.68
N ALA A 167 -17.72 -2.78 7.74
CA ALA A 167 -17.10 -4.10 7.79
C ALA A 167 -16.17 -4.23 9.01
N LEU A 168 -15.38 -3.21 9.29
CA LEU A 168 -14.49 -3.17 10.46
C LEU A 168 -15.27 -3.19 11.79
N ALA A 169 -16.37 -2.43 11.89
CA ALA A 169 -17.23 -2.44 13.07
C ALA A 169 -17.84 -3.84 13.30
N ARG A 170 -18.31 -4.49 12.24
CA ARG A 170 -18.83 -5.86 12.33
C ARG A 170 -17.74 -6.83 12.82
N LEU A 171 -16.55 -6.83 12.20
CA LEU A 171 -15.44 -7.71 12.59
C LEU A 171 -14.99 -7.50 14.02
N ALA A 172 -14.90 -6.24 14.47
CA ALA A 172 -14.52 -5.89 15.83
C ALA A 172 -15.46 -6.49 16.89
N HIS A 173 -16.73 -6.72 16.53
CA HIS A 173 -17.73 -7.27 17.45
C HIS A 173 -17.97 -8.76 17.29
N THR A 174 -17.74 -9.34 16.11
CA THR A 174 -18.25 -10.68 15.79
C THR A 174 -17.17 -11.66 15.34
N ASP A 175 -15.92 -11.23 15.04
CA ASP A 175 -14.89 -12.18 14.64
C ASP A 175 -14.55 -13.11 15.80
N GLU A 176 -14.53 -14.40 15.52
CA GLU A 176 -14.22 -15.46 16.49
C GLU A 176 -12.74 -15.49 16.91
N ASP A 177 -11.84 -14.88 16.10
CA ASP A 177 -10.45 -14.66 16.48
C ASP A 177 -10.31 -13.30 17.19
N PRO A 178 -9.97 -13.30 18.51
CA PRO A 178 -9.87 -12.07 19.27
C PRO A 178 -8.78 -11.11 18.80
N HIS A 179 -7.77 -11.62 18.08
CA HIS A 179 -6.73 -10.77 17.50
C HIS A 179 -7.26 -10.01 16.28
N ILE A 180 -8.07 -10.65 15.44
CA ILE A 180 -8.71 -9.99 14.29
C ILE A 180 -9.72 -8.97 14.79
N ALA A 181 -10.57 -9.34 15.76
CA ALA A 181 -11.52 -8.41 16.35
C ALA A 181 -10.82 -7.17 16.91
N TRP A 182 -9.71 -7.36 17.62
CA TRP A 182 -8.92 -6.26 18.15
C TRP A 182 -8.27 -5.39 17.06
N GLU A 183 -7.63 -6.02 16.03
CA GLU A 183 -7.03 -5.30 14.88
C GLU A 183 -8.11 -4.48 14.16
N ALA A 184 -9.28 -5.05 13.90
CA ALA A 184 -10.39 -4.36 13.23
C ALA A 184 -10.88 -3.15 14.04
N GLY A 185 -11.01 -3.29 15.36
CA GLY A 185 -11.37 -2.18 16.25
C GLY A 185 -10.35 -1.05 16.20
N ARG A 186 -9.06 -1.38 16.20
CA ARG A 186 -7.98 -0.37 16.11
C ARG A 186 -8.00 0.38 14.77
N VAL A 187 -8.19 -0.35 13.65
CA VAL A 187 -8.28 0.29 12.34
C VAL A 187 -9.51 1.20 12.26
N LEU A 188 -10.66 0.76 12.79
CA LEU A 188 -11.87 1.58 12.85
C LEU A 188 -11.65 2.89 13.62
N GLU A 189 -11.04 2.82 14.81
CA GLU A 189 -10.72 4.01 15.61
C GLU A 189 -9.85 5.01 14.85
N GLU A 190 -8.85 4.54 14.07
CA GLU A 190 -8.00 5.43 13.27
C GLU A 190 -8.78 6.08 12.11
N LEU A 191 -9.66 5.32 11.44
CA LEU A 191 -10.51 5.86 10.38
C LEU A 191 -11.55 6.88 10.90
N GLU A 192 -12.01 6.73 12.14
CA GLU A 192 -12.93 7.68 12.77
C GLU A 192 -12.24 9.00 13.15
N LYS A 193 -10.95 8.94 13.54
CA LYS A 193 -10.16 10.14 13.85
C LYS A 193 -9.76 10.95 12.61
N ALA A 194 -9.64 10.29 11.46
CA ALA A 194 -9.19 10.91 10.22
C ALA A 194 -10.32 11.60 9.43
N GLY A 195 -11.57 11.30 9.74
CA GLY A 195 -12.77 11.85 9.06
C GLY A 195 -13.52 12.80 9.93
#